data_3f23feaf27241cd8607787f7d0d0e0e5
#
_entry.id   3f23feaf27241cd8607787f7d0d0e0e5
#
_cell.length_a   1.000
_cell.length_b   1.000
_cell.length_c   1.000
_cell.angle_alpha   90.00
_cell.angle_beta   90.00
_cell.angle_gamma   90.00
#
_symmetry.space_group_name_H-M   'P 1'
#
loop_
_entity.id
_entity.type
_entity.pdbx_description
1 polymer ?
#
loop_
_entity_poly.entity_id
_entity_poly.type
_entity_poly.pdbx_seq_one_letter_code
_entity_poly.pdbx_strand_id
1 'polypeptide(L)'
;MFLAWRDLRRTWRRFLLVGLVVVLVAVLSTVLAGLADGLVRDGTSGLRALPYTHLALEPGSQAVFSRSSVNENALTAWQQVPGAKASPIGVSFVNAASTDGGPSLDLALFGVPPDSFLVHRPEAQAALAGPPGLVLASELESQGVKIGDEYRLGGSDVILPVLGFTFAGSYGHVAIAYTSLATWQSITYGNDARGRFSAVALDLPAGTDIAAASAAAGTEVKTKAESYDGSPGFTAETATMTLIRGFLLVISALIVGAFFTVLTVQRTRQIGLLKAMGASSAYLLRDGLGQMTVVVVASTVAGTAVGAGIIALLKGGSAPVELVWSSVATSAALLIITGIIGSLVPFRRITTVEPAIALGVES
;
A
#
# COMPACT_ATOMS: atom_id res chain seq x y z
N MET A 1 -26.16 30.39 -3.20
CA MET A 1 -24.69 30.42 -3.30
C MET A 1 -24.05 31.81 -3.25
N PHE A 2 -24.68 32.85 -3.74
CA PHE A 2 -24.12 34.23 -3.68
C PHE A 2 -23.98 34.74 -2.22
N LEU A 3 -24.95 34.47 -1.37
CA LEU A 3 -24.93 34.81 0.07
C LEU A 3 -23.86 34.02 0.82
N ALA A 4 -23.71 32.74 0.55
CA ALA A 4 -22.72 31.87 1.16
C ALA A 4 -21.28 32.38 0.97
N TRP A 5 -20.93 32.84 -0.26
CA TRP A 5 -19.60 33.37 -0.58
C TRP A 5 -19.30 34.70 0.10
N ARG A 6 -20.31 35.62 0.14
CA ARG A 6 -20.18 36.93 0.77
C ARG A 6 -20.08 36.82 2.29
N ASP A 7 -20.80 35.89 2.89
CA ASP A 7 -20.81 35.63 4.32
C ASP A 7 -19.50 34.95 4.76
N LEU A 8 -19.00 34.01 3.96
CA LEU A 8 -17.70 33.36 4.18
C LEU A 8 -16.55 34.38 4.19
N ARG A 9 -16.56 35.35 3.28
CA ARG A 9 -15.55 36.43 3.22
C ARG A 9 -15.60 37.37 4.41
N ARG A 10 -16.81 37.61 4.97
CA ARG A 10 -16.99 38.56 6.07
C ARG A 10 -16.76 37.93 7.44
N THR A 11 -16.97 36.62 7.56
CA THR A 11 -16.86 35.87 8.84
C THR A 11 -15.77 34.79 8.79
N TRP A 12 -14.81 34.89 7.88
CA TRP A 12 -13.77 33.89 7.63
C TRP A 12 -13.04 33.41 8.87
N ARG A 13 -12.83 34.29 9.88
CA ARG A 13 -12.18 33.95 11.14
C ARG A 13 -12.88 32.84 11.92
N ARG A 14 -14.20 32.71 11.79
CA ARG A 14 -14.98 31.66 12.46
C ARG A 14 -14.80 30.30 11.78
N PHE A 15 -14.60 30.29 10.48
CA PHE A 15 -14.37 29.08 9.69
C PHE A 15 -12.89 28.68 9.68
N LEU A 16 -11.98 29.59 10.04
CA LEU A 16 -10.54 29.35 10.02
C LEU A 16 -10.16 28.21 10.94
N LEU A 17 -10.72 28.15 12.15
CA LEU A 17 -10.40 27.11 13.11
C LEU A 17 -10.87 25.73 12.63
N VAL A 18 -12.09 25.63 12.08
CA VAL A 18 -12.60 24.40 11.46
C VAL A 18 -11.73 24.02 10.28
N GLY A 19 -11.47 24.99 9.39
CA GLY A 19 -10.61 24.80 8.24
C GLY A 19 -9.22 24.31 8.62
N LEU A 20 -8.60 24.88 9.66
CA LEU A 20 -7.29 24.46 10.14
C LEU A 20 -7.30 23.00 10.62
N VAL A 21 -8.33 22.59 11.38
CA VAL A 21 -8.43 21.20 11.83
C VAL A 21 -8.61 20.26 10.67
N VAL A 22 -9.45 20.61 9.69
CA VAL A 22 -9.61 19.78 8.47
C VAL A 22 -8.31 19.72 7.67
N VAL A 23 -7.56 20.83 7.56
CA VAL A 23 -6.22 20.85 6.95
C VAL A 23 -5.29 19.85 7.65
N LEU A 24 -5.20 19.91 8.99
CA LEU A 24 -4.34 19.01 9.76
C LEU A 24 -4.72 17.54 9.57
N VAL A 25 -6.02 17.22 9.59
CA VAL A 25 -6.50 15.85 9.32
C VAL A 25 -6.17 15.44 7.89
N ALA A 26 -6.32 16.33 6.91
CA ALA A 26 -5.98 16.04 5.53
C ALA A 26 -4.46 15.83 5.32
N VAL A 27 -3.62 16.64 5.97
CA VAL A 27 -2.15 16.43 5.99
C VAL A 27 -1.83 15.04 6.54
N LEU A 28 -2.36 14.72 7.74
CA LEU A 28 -2.09 13.45 8.39
C LEU A 28 -2.60 12.26 7.54
N SER A 29 -3.81 12.37 6.98
CA SER A 29 -4.39 11.34 6.11
C SER A 29 -3.56 11.13 4.85
N THR A 30 -3.03 12.20 4.25
CA THR A 30 -2.20 12.13 3.05
C THR A 30 -0.83 11.51 3.35
N VAL A 31 -0.17 11.97 4.43
CA VAL A 31 1.14 11.41 4.84
C VAL A 31 1.00 9.93 5.20
N LEU A 32 -0.05 9.56 5.93
CA LEU A 32 -0.32 8.15 6.26
C LEU A 32 -0.63 7.31 5.02
N ALA A 33 -1.31 7.89 4.01
CA ALA A 33 -1.51 7.22 2.73
C ALA A 33 -0.17 6.93 2.04
N GLY A 34 0.71 7.94 1.99
CA GLY A 34 2.04 7.78 1.39
C GLY A 34 2.93 6.80 2.13
N LEU A 35 2.86 6.77 3.46
CA LEU A 35 3.59 5.78 4.27
C LEU A 35 3.07 4.36 4.02
N ALA A 36 1.75 4.16 3.98
CA ALA A 36 1.15 2.87 3.71
C ALA A 36 1.51 2.34 2.31
N ASP A 37 1.43 3.21 1.29
CA ASP A 37 1.80 2.84 -0.08
C ASP A 37 3.30 2.52 -0.18
N GLY A 38 4.14 3.27 0.56
CA GLY A 38 5.58 3.04 0.63
C GLY A 38 5.94 1.72 1.31
N LEU A 39 5.34 1.41 2.46
CA LEU A 39 5.53 0.12 3.16
C LEU A 39 5.11 -1.06 2.31
N VAL A 40 3.91 -0.99 1.71
CA VAL A 40 3.42 -2.04 0.81
C VAL A 40 4.37 -2.26 -0.37
N ARG A 41 4.92 -1.19 -0.92
CA ARG A 41 5.87 -1.29 -2.03
C ARG A 41 7.21 -1.84 -1.57
N ASP A 42 7.72 -1.37 -0.47
CA ASP A 42 8.96 -1.86 0.13
C ASP A 42 8.86 -3.36 0.46
N GLY A 43 7.75 -3.82 1.04
CA GLY A 43 7.52 -5.24 1.33
C GLY A 43 7.33 -6.14 0.09
N THR A 44 7.04 -5.60 -1.10
CA THR A 44 6.63 -6.39 -2.28
C THR A 44 7.33 -6.01 -3.58
N SER A 45 8.24 -5.02 -3.61
CA SER A 45 8.83 -4.50 -4.85
C SER A 45 9.57 -5.58 -5.66
N GLY A 46 10.24 -6.51 -4.99
CA GLY A 46 10.89 -7.65 -5.62
C GLY A 46 9.93 -8.53 -6.42
N LEU A 47 8.77 -8.88 -5.84
CA LEU A 47 7.76 -9.65 -6.56
C LEU A 47 7.06 -8.84 -7.66
N ARG A 48 6.83 -7.54 -7.42
CA ARG A 48 6.20 -6.64 -8.41
C ARG A 48 7.01 -6.51 -9.68
N ALA A 49 8.32 -6.51 -9.56
CA ALA A 49 9.23 -6.41 -10.69
C ALA A 49 9.27 -7.69 -11.55
N LEU A 50 8.94 -8.86 -11.02
CA LEU A 50 8.95 -10.11 -11.78
C LEU A 50 7.82 -10.16 -12.81
N PRO A 51 8.05 -10.71 -14.03
CA PRO A 51 7.08 -10.72 -15.14
C PRO A 51 6.13 -11.92 -15.12
N TYR A 52 5.78 -12.42 -13.95
CA TYR A 52 4.75 -13.44 -13.86
C TYR A 52 3.36 -12.81 -13.77
N THR A 53 2.34 -13.56 -14.17
CA THR A 53 0.92 -13.20 -14.02
C THR A 53 0.29 -13.92 -12.83
N HIS A 54 0.74 -15.15 -12.54
CA HIS A 54 0.23 -16.01 -11.50
C HIS A 54 1.35 -16.78 -10.80
N LEU A 55 1.11 -17.22 -9.57
CA LEU A 55 1.93 -18.18 -8.84
C LEU A 55 1.11 -19.43 -8.54
N ALA A 56 1.65 -20.60 -8.86
CA ALA A 56 1.12 -21.89 -8.45
C ALA A 56 1.91 -22.37 -7.23
N LEU A 57 1.22 -22.57 -6.11
CA LEU A 57 1.78 -22.96 -4.82
C LEU A 57 1.11 -24.23 -4.32
N GLU A 58 1.65 -24.78 -3.22
CA GLU A 58 0.99 -25.87 -2.51
C GLU A 58 -0.37 -25.40 -1.97
N PRO A 59 -1.44 -26.21 -2.10
CA PRO A 59 -2.76 -25.87 -1.58
C PRO A 59 -2.73 -25.57 -0.07
N GLY A 60 -3.37 -24.46 0.32
CA GLY A 60 -3.42 -24.05 1.73
C GLY A 60 -2.20 -23.27 2.23
N SER A 61 -1.20 -23.00 1.37
CA SER A 61 -0.02 -22.21 1.72
C SER A 61 -0.31 -20.73 1.99
N GLN A 62 -1.49 -20.23 1.56
CA GLN A 62 -1.90 -18.82 1.70
C GLN A 62 -0.91 -17.85 1.03
N ALA A 63 -0.36 -18.22 -0.11
CA ALA A 63 0.69 -17.51 -0.84
C ALA A 63 2.04 -17.37 -0.10
N VAL A 64 2.20 -17.97 1.08
CA VAL A 64 3.43 -17.90 1.87
C VAL A 64 4.43 -18.93 1.34
N PHE A 65 5.53 -18.47 0.75
CA PHE A 65 6.54 -19.35 0.13
C PHE A 65 7.16 -20.38 1.08
N SER A 66 7.38 -20.01 2.34
CA SER A 66 7.92 -20.95 3.34
C SER A 66 6.96 -22.06 3.78
N ARG A 67 5.67 -21.94 3.43
CA ARG A 67 4.63 -22.96 3.68
C ARG A 67 4.29 -23.75 2.42
N SER A 68 4.98 -23.50 1.33
CA SER A 68 4.71 -24.10 0.04
C SER A 68 5.92 -24.92 -0.43
N SER A 69 5.67 -26.16 -0.82
CA SER A 69 6.65 -27.09 -1.39
C SER A 69 6.06 -27.76 -2.61
N VAL A 70 6.45 -27.30 -3.76
CA VAL A 70 6.01 -27.80 -5.08
C VAL A 70 7.16 -28.59 -5.71
N ASN A 71 6.85 -29.51 -6.61
CA ASN A 71 7.83 -30.40 -7.22
C ASN A 71 7.82 -30.33 -8.76
N GLU A 72 8.74 -31.07 -9.39
CA GLU A 72 8.89 -31.11 -10.84
C GLU A 72 7.65 -31.64 -11.57
N ASN A 73 6.83 -32.50 -10.93
CA ASN A 73 5.60 -32.99 -11.58
C ASN A 73 4.60 -31.84 -11.79
N ALA A 74 4.45 -30.98 -10.80
CA ALA A 74 3.59 -29.79 -10.92
C ALA A 74 4.15 -28.81 -11.97
N LEU A 75 5.47 -28.59 -12.00
CA LEU A 75 6.11 -27.78 -13.03
C LEU A 75 5.81 -28.32 -14.43
N THR A 76 6.02 -29.63 -14.63
CA THR A 76 5.77 -30.29 -15.91
C THR A 76 4.31 -30.16 -16.36
N ALA A 77 3.36 -30.34 -15.43
CA ALA A 77 1.95 -30.14 -15.72
C ALA A 77 1.64 -28.72 -16.22
N TRP A 78 2.22 -27.71 -15.60
CA TRP A 78 2.07 -26.32 -16.01
C TRP A 78 2.76 -26.01 -17.35
N GLN A 79 3.91 -26.63 -17.64
CA GLN A 79 4.60 -26.49 -18.94
C GLN A 79 3.82 -27.11 -20.10
N GLN A 80 2.92 -28.05 -19.83
CA GLN A 80 2.03 -28.63 -20.84
C GLN A 80 0.83 -27.76 -21.19
N VAL A 81 0.55 -26.70 -20.43
CA VAL A 81 -0.54 -25.78 -20.74
C VAL A 81 -0.18 -24.94 -21.96
N PRO A 82 -1.01 -24.95 -23.03
CA PRO A 82 -0.68 -24.27 -24.27
C PRO A 82 -0.44 -22.79 -24.12
N GLY A 83 0.72 -22.31 -24.57
CA GLY A 83 1.11 -20.89 -24.50
C GLY A 83 1.52 -20.39 -23.13
N ALA A 84 1.49 -21.21 -22.08
CA ALA A 84 1.98 -20.83 -20.76
C ALA A 84 3.51 -20.87 -20.72
N LYS A 85 4.11 -19.90 -20.02
CA LYS A 85 5.49 -19.98 -19.53
C LYS A 85 5.46 -20.35 -18.06
N ALA A 86 6.20 -21.36 -17.68
CA ALA A 86 6.28 -21.84 -16.31
C ALA A 86 7.74 -21.96 -15.89
N SER A 87 8.10 -21.40 -14.75
CA SER A 87 9.45 -21.48 -14.17
C SER A 87 9.37 -21.76 -12.68
N PRO A 88 10.18 -22.69 -12.17
CA PRO A 88 10.26 -22.92 -10.74
C PRO A 88 10.91 -21.71 -10.05
N ILE A 89 10.47 -21.40 -8.83
CA ILE A 89 11.05 -20.38 -7.97
C ILE A 89 11.12 -20.90 -6.53
N GLY A 90 12.31 -20.79 -5.95
CA GLY A 90 12.54 -20.99 -4.52
C GLY A 90 12.66 -19.64 -3.83
N VAL A 91 12.03 -19.47 -2.67
CA VAL A 91 12.14 -18.23 -1.89
C VAL A 91 12.38 -18.57 -0.42
N SER A 92 13.45 -18.02 0.15
CA SER A 92 13.79 -18.14 1.57
C SER A 92 14.39 -16.85 2.10
N PHE A 93 14.29 -16.62 3.40
CA PHE A 93 14.98 -15.53 4.08
C PHE A 93 16.29 -16.08 4.69
N VAL A 94 17.36 -15.36 4.45
CA VAL A 94 18.69 -15.73 4.95
C VAL A 94 19.40 -14.49 5.52
N ASN A 95 20.13 -14.69 6.61
CA ASN A 95 21.12 -13.73 7.06
C ASN A 95 22.46 -14.08 6.40
N ALA A 96 23.13 -13.11 5.81
CA ALA A 96 24.41 -13.26 5.13
C ALA A 96 25.46 -12.44 5.88
N ALA A 97 26.38 -13.12 6.54
CA ALA A 97 27.49 -12.51 7.25
C ALA A 97 28.72 -12.39 6.34
N SER A 98 29.28 -11.17 6.21
CA SER A 98 30.51 -10.96 5.45
C SER A 98 31.69 -11.75 6.06
N THR A 99 32.51 -12.37 5.23
CA THR A 99 33.73 -13.05 5.66
C THR A 99 34.88 -12.10 5.97
N ASP A 100 34.84 -10.88 5.40
CA ASP A 100 35.93 -9.90 5.48
C ASP A 100 35.62 -8.73 6.44
N GLY A 101 34.64 -8.89 7.32
CA GLY A 101 34.25 -7.86 8.31
C GLY A 101 33.40 -6.72 7.76
N GLY A 102 32.83 -6.89 6.57
CA GLY A 102 31.83 -6.01 6.00
C GLY A 102 30.47 -6.12 6.72
N PRO A 103 29.44 -5.39 6.26
CA PRO A 103 28.12 -5.42 6.86
C PRO A 103 27.47 -6.80 6.70
N SER A 104 26.73 -7.24 7.71
CA SER A 104 25.79 -8.36 7.57
C SER A 104 24.55 -7.91 6.82
N LEU A 105 24.02 -8.78 5.96
CA LEU A 105 22.86 -8.50 5.11
C LEU A 105 21.72 -9.46 5.47
N ASP A 106 20.53 -8.92 5.62
CA ASP A 106 19.30 -9.71 5.60
C ASP A 106 18.76 -9.74 4.18
N LEU A 107 18.56 -10.93 3.62
CA LEU A 107 18.25 -11.13 2.22
C LEU A 107 17.02 -12.01 2.04
N ALA A 108 16.17 -11.63 1.10
CA ALA A 108 15.19 -12.55 0.51
C ALA A 108 15.86 -13.23 -0.71
N LEU A 109 16.22 -14.48 -0.52
CA LEU A 109 16.96 -15.26 -1.49
C LEU A 109 16.01 -15.96 -2.47
N PHE A 110 16.08 -15.58 -3.75
CA PHE A 110 15.34 -16.15 -4.86
C PHE A 110 16.20 -17.14 -5.65
N GLY A 111 15.87 -18.42 -5.54
CA GLY A 111 16.45 -19.49 -6.35
C GLY A 111 15.69 -19.65 -7.64
N VAL A 112 16.33 -19.38 -8.79
CA VAL A 112 15.71 -19.47 -10.11
C VAL A 112 16.65 -20.14 -11.12
N PRO A 113 16.13 -20.84 -12.15
CA PRO A 113 16.96 -21.29 -13.27
C PRO A 113 17.57 -20.09 -14.00
N PRO A 114 18.81 -20.18 -14.50
CA PRO A 114 19.44 -19.07 -15.21
C PRO A 114 18.69 -18.61 -16.45
N ASP A 115 18.04 -19.54 -17.16
CA ASP A 115 17.25 -19.33 -18.36
C ASP A 115 15.79 -18.95 -18.07
N SER A 116 15.45 -18.72 -16.79
CA SER A 116 14.10 -18.36 -16.38
C SER A 116 13.70 -17.00 -16.94
N PHE A 117 12.45 -16.90 -17.41
CA PHE A 117 11.86 -15.62 -17.82
C PHE A 117 11.74 -14.62 -16.66
N LEU A 118 11.94 -15.05 -15.41
CA LEU A 118 11.95 -14.20 -14.22
C LEU A 118 13.20 -13.31 -14.12
N VAL A 119 14.29 -13.69 -14.80
CA VAL A 119 15.55 -12.93 -14.77
C VAL A 119 15.65 -12.06 -16.02
N HIS A 120 15.44 -10.75 -15.83
CA HIS A 120 15.34 -9.80 -16.96
C HIS A 120 16.69 -9.32 -17.52
N ARG A 121 17.73 -9.33 -16.69
CA ARG A 121 19.03 -8.75 -17.05
C ARG A 121 19.96 -9.83 -17.59
N PRO A 122 20.49 -9.67 -18.81
CA PRO A 122 21.42 -10.65 -19.40
C PRO A 122 22.66 -10.89 -18.52
N GLU A 123 23.15 -9.85 -17.83
CA GLU A 123 24.29 -9.96 -16.94
C GLU A 123 23.97 -10.86 -15.73
N ALA A 124 22.75 -10.72 -15.18
CA ALA A 124 22.28 -11.58 -14.09
C ALA A 124 22.06 -13.02 -14.55
N GLN A 125 21.52 -13.24 -15.75
CA GLN A 125 21.39 -14.57 -16.34
C GLN A 125 22.76 -15.24 -16.51
N ALA A 126 23.74 -14.51 -17.07
CA ALA A 126 25.09 -15.01 -17.25
C ALA A 126 25.77 -15.34 -15.90
N ALA A 127 25.60 -14.50 -14.90
CA ALA A 127 26.12 -14.73 -13.56
C ALA A 127 25.50 -15.99 -12.91
N LEU A 128 24.18 -16.19 -13.03
CA LEU A 128 23.48 -17.36 -12.49
C LEU A 128 23.77 -18.68 -13.24
N ALA A 129 24.21 -18.58 -14.50
CA ALA A 129 24.66 -19.75 -15.27
C ALA A 129 26.09 -20.17 -14.94
N GLY A 130 26.83 -19.34 -14.24
CA GLY A 130 28.21 -19.56 -13.81
C GLY A 130 28.33 -20.36 -12.51
N PRO A 131 29.44 -20.18 -11.77
CA PRO A 131 29.62 -20.83 -10.48
C PRO A 131 28.57 -20.35 -9.45
N PRO A 132 28.34 -21.14 -8.37
CA PRO A 132 27.45 -20.72 -7.30
C PRO A 132 27.83 -19.34 -6.71
N GLY A 133 26.84 -18.47 -6.55
CA GLY A 133 27.03 -17.12 -6.02
C GLY A 133 25.72 -16.34 -5.90
N LEU A 134 25.84 -15.08 -5.54
CA LEU A 134 24.73 -14.17 -5.29
C LEU A 134 24.71 -13.04 -6.31
N VAL A 135 23.52 -12.75 -6.87
CA VAL A 135 23.24 -11.52 -7.61
C VAL A 135 22.33 -10.67 -6.74
N LEU A 136 22.86 -9.59 -6.19
CA LEU A 136 22.21 -8.78 -5.17
C LEU A 136 21.38 -7.64 -5.75
N ALA A 137 20.44 -7.11 -4.98
CA ALA A 137 19.74 -5.89 -5.32
C ALA A 137 20.71 -4.71 -5.40
N SER A 138 20.53 -3.83 -6.39
CA SER A 138 21.48 -2.73 -6.69
C SER A 138 21.61 -1.70 -5.55
N GLU A 139 20.65 -1.59 -4.65
CA GLU A 139 20.75 -0.73 -3.48
C GLU A 139 21.89 -1.13 -2.52
N LEU A 140 22.27 -2.41 -2.48
CA LEU A 140 23.35 -2.90 -1.64
C LEU A 140 24.73 -2.45 -2.15
N GLU A 141 24.87 -2.20 -3.45
CA GLU A 141 26.08 -1.57 -4.01
C GLU A 141 26.33 -0.18 -3.40
N SER A 142 25.27 0.63 -3.25
CA SER A 142 25.35 1.94 -2.60
C SER A 142 25.68 1.88 -1.10
N GLN A 143 25.45 0.72 -0.46
CA GLN A 143 25.79 0.44 0.93
C GLN A 143 27.22 -0.09 1.10
N GLY A 144 28.00 -0.17 0.01
CA GLY A 144 29.41 -0.53 0.03
C GLY A 144 29.71 -2.00 -0.31
N VAL A 145 28.70 -2.80 -0.67
CA VAL A 145 28.90 -4.18 -1.14
C VAL A 145 29.51 -4.17 -2.55
N LYS A 146 30.46 -5.04 -2.81
CA LYS A 146 31.20 -5.11 -4.08
C LYS A 146 31.11 -6.51 -4.70
N ILE A 147 31.26 -6.56 -6.01
CA ILE A 147 31.44 -7.85 -6.71
C ILE A 147 32.72 -8.50 -6.20
N GLY A 148 32.64 -9.80 -5.86
CA GLY A 148 33.72 -10.58 -5.29
C GLY A 148 33.68 -10.65 -3.76
N ASP A 149 32.92 -9.82 -3.05
CA ASP A 149 32.72 -9.97 -1.60
C ASP A 149 32.11 -11.32 -1.29
N GLU A 150 32.55 -11.97 -0.24
CA GLU A 150 32.07 -13.30 0.16
C GLU A 150 31.17 -13.22 1.38
N TYR A 151 30.03 -13.92 1.30
CA TYR A 151 29.06 -13.98 2.37
C TYR A 151 28.76 -15.40 2.81
N ARG A 152 28.85 -15.64 4.13
CA ARG A 152 28.42 -16.88 4.75
C ARG A 152 26.92 -16.80 5.03
N LEU A 153 26.15 -17.73 4.50
CA LEU A 153 24.72 -17.78 4.69
C LEU A 153 24.35 -18.45 6.01
N GLY A 154 23.58 -17.74 6.83
CA GLY A 154 23.10 -18.23 8.13
C GLY A 154 22.25 -19.49 7.99
N GLY A 155 22.43 -20.42 8.94
CA GLY A 155 21.79 -21.74 8.90
C GLY A 155 22.45 -22.77 7.97
N SER A 156 23.49 -22.37 7.26
CA SER A 156 24.32 -23.26 6.42
C SER A 156 25.79 -22.85 6.52
N ASP A 157 26.70 -23.77 6.20
CA ASP A 157 28.14 -23.44 6.09
C ASP A 157 28.53 -22.97 4.68
N VAL A 158 27.56 -22.61 3.86
CA VAL A 158 27.77 -22.19 2.49
C VAL A 158 28.25 -20.76 2.45
N ILE A 159 29.40 -20.54 1.78
CA ILE A 159 29.96 -19.23 1.48
C ILE A 159 29.75 -18.97 -0.02
N LEU A 160 29.15 -17.83 -0.37
CA LEU A 160 28.88 -17.45 -1.75
C LEU A 160 29.48 -16.09 -2.06
N PRO A 161 30.17 -15.94 -3.21
CA PRO A 161 30.62 -14.66 -3.68
C PRO A 161 29.47 -13.83 -4.31
N VAL A 162 29.59 -12.53 -4.25
CA VAL A 162 28.73 -11.61 -5.00
C VAL A 162 29.17 -11.61 -6.46
N LEU A 163 28.30 -12.07 -7.36
CA LEU A 163 28.57 -12.17 -8.79
C LEU A 163 28.17 -10.91 -9.57
N GLY A 164 27.28 -10.09 -9.00
CA GLY A 164 26.76 -8.90 -9.65
C GLY A 164 25.56 -8.32 -8.94
N PHE A 165 24.97 -7.33 -9.59
CA PHE A 165 23.79 -6.64 -9.09
C PHE A 165 22.62 -6.71 -10.09
N THR A 166 21.40 -6.75 -9.57
CA THR A 166 20.16 -6.69 -10.33
C THR A 166 19.44 -5.36 -10.09
N PHE A 167 18.12 -5.29 -10.29
CA PHE A 167 17.33 -4.09 -9.95
C PHE A 167 17.22 -3.92 -8.42
N ALA A 168 16.93 -2.69 -8.00
CA ALA A 168 16.58 -2.40 -6.61
C ALA A 168 15.21 -3.01 -6.28
N GLY A 169 15.13 -3.80 -5.23
CA GLY A 169 13.88 -4.42 -4.83
C GLY A 169 14.00 -5.21 -3.53
N SER A 170 12.88 -5.29 -2.84
CA SER A 170 12.75 -5.96 -1.55
C SER A 170 11.56 -6.92 -1.52
N TYR A 171 11.62 -7.88 -0.61
CA TYR A 171 10.53 -8.78 -0.27
C TYR A 171 10.54 -9.01 1.24
N GLY A 172 9.40 -8.73 1.90
CA GLY A 172 9.34 -8.75 3.37
C GLY A 172 10.30 -7.75 4.03
N HIS A 173 10.48 -6.55 3.41
CA HIS A 173 11.33 -5.45 3.87
C HIS A 173 12.84 -5.74 3.90
N VAL A 174 13.29 -6.80 3.25
CA VAL A 174 14.71 -7.09 3.07
C VAL A 174 15.05 -7.13 1.59
N ALA A 175 16.30 -6.78 1.26
CA ALA A 175 16.77 -6.73 -0.13
C ALA A 175 16.68 -8.11 -0.80
N ILE A 176 16.30 -8.15 -2.07
CA ILE A 176 16.31 -9.40 -2.84
C ILE A 176 17.73 -9.79 -3.24
N ALA A 177 17.95 -11.09 -3.28
CA ALA A 177 19.13 -11.70 -3.84
C ALA A 177 18.73 -12.87 -4.74
N TYR A 178 19.38 -13.01 -5.90
CA TYR A 178 19.19 -14.19 -6.74
C TYR A 178 20.35 -15.15 -6.58
N THR A 179 20.04 -16.43 -6.65
CA THR A 179 21.01 -17.53 -6.82
C THR A 179 20.45 -18.56 -7.77
N SER A 180 21.27 -19.49 -8.28
CA SER A 180 20.73 -20.57 -9.08
C SER A 180 19.76 -21.45 -8.26
N LEU A 181 18.74 -22.01 -8.92
CA LEU A 181 17.78 -22.90 -8.23
C LEU A 181 18.49 -24.05 -7.51
N ALA A 182 19.51 -24.64 -8.13
CA ALA A 182 20.28 -25.72 -7.54
C ALA A 182 21.02 -25.28 -6.27
N THR A 183 21.63 -24.10 -6.28
CA THR A 183 22.28 -23.53 -5.11
C THR A 183 21.25 -23.27 -3.98
N TRP A 184 20.10 -22.67 -4.33
CA TRP A 184 19.03 -22.43 -3.35
C TRP A 184 18.52 -23.73 -2.74
N GLN A 185 18.31 -24.77 -3.56
CA GLN A 185 17.89 -26.09 -3.11
C GLN A 185 18.90 -26.70 -2.14
N SER A 186 20.19 -26.61 -2.43
CA SER A 186 21.25 -27.12 -1.56
C SER A 186 21.30 -26.39 -0.21
N ILE A 187 21.08 -25.09 -0.20
CA ILE A 187 21.03 -24.27 1.02
C ILE A 187 19.80 -24.62 1.86
N THR A 188 18.63 -24.73 1.20
CA THR A 188 17.36 -24.90 1.90
C THR A 188 17.09 -26.33 2.36
N TYR A 189 17.49 -27.33 1.55
CA TYR A 189 17.18 -28.75 1.76
C TYR A 189 18.41 -29.63 1.90
N GLY A 190 19.62 -29.11 1.74
CA GLY A 190 20.83 -29.89 1.70
C GLY A 190 20.79 -30.98 0.62
N ASN A 191 21.10 -32.23 1.01
CA ASN A 191 21.09 -33.37 0.08
C ASN A 191 19.69 -33.94 -0.18
N ASP A 192 18.63 -33.40 0.45
CA ASP A 192 17.26 -33.91 0.33
C ASP A 192 16.34 -32.97 -0.49
N ALA A 193 16.88 -32.27 -1.47
CA ALA A 193 16.13 -31.32 -2.29
C ALA A 193 15.00 -31.98 -3.10
N ARG A 194 15.22 -33.17 -3.65
CA ARG A 194 14.24 -34.00 -4.41
C ARG A 194 13.45 -33.19 -5.46
N GLY A 195 14.08 -32.20 -6.12
CA GLY A 195 13.41 -31.35 -7.09
C GLY A 195 12.32 -30.44 -6.51
N ARG A 196 12.38 -30.11 -5.19
CA ARG A 196 11.40 -29.23 -4.54
C ARG A 196 11.80 -27.78 -4.68
N PHE A 197 10.78 -26.92 -4.77
CA PHE A 197 10.89 -25.45 -4.79
C PHE A 197 9.62 -24.83 -4.19
N SER A 198 9.63 -23.52 -3.94
CA SER A 198 8.52 -22.88 -3.22
C SER A 198 7.25 -22.72 -4.08
N ALA A 199 7.40 -22.41 -5.37
CA ALA A 199 6.27 -22.18 -6.27
C ALA A 199 6.66 -22.33 -7.74
N VAL A 200 5.66 -22.43 -8.61
CA VAL A 200 5.84 -22.23 -10.06
C VAL A 200 5.34 -20.84 -10.42
N ALA A 201 6.24 -20.01 -10.93
CA ALA A 201 5.87 -18.73 -11.51
C ALA A 201 5.33 -18.94 -12.93
N LEU A 202 4.19 -18.36 -13.23
CA LEU A 202 3.43 -18.56 -14.44
C LEU A 202 3.21 -17.25 -15.20
N ASP A 203 3.45 -17.26 -16.51
CA ASP A 203 2.97 -16.24 -17.42
C ASP A 203 1.90 -16.90 -18.31
N LEU A 204 0.63 -16.67 -17.98
CA LEU A 204 -0.51 -17.36 -18.59
C LEU A 204 -1.18 -16.47 -19.64
N PRO A 205 -1.51 -17.02 -20.83
CA PRO A 205 -2.31 -16.31 -21.81
C PRO A 205 -3.74 -16.07 -21.30
N ALA A 206 -4.38 -15.03 -21.82
CA ALA A 206 -5.77 -14.73 -21.50
C ALA A 206 -6.69 -15.89 -21.95
N GLY A 207 -7.63 -16.29 -21.09
CA GLY A 207 -8.58 -17.38 -21.37
C GLY A 207 -8.07 -18.78 -21.02
N THR A 208 -6.90 -18.91 -20.37
CA THR A 208 -6.46 -20.20 -19.81
C THR A 208 -7.45 -20.70 -18.76
N ASP A 209 -7.85 -21.97 -18.84
CA ASP A 209 -8.65 -22.63 -17.80
C ASP A 209 -7.74 -22.96 -16.60
N ILE A 210 -7.59 -21.95 -15.73
CA ILE A 210 -6.74 -22.03 -14.54
C ILE A 210 -7.23 -23.12 -13.59
N ALA A 211 -8.55 -23.34 -13.48
CA ALA A 211 -9.09 -24.30 -12.54
C ALA A 211 -8.74 -25.74 -12.96
N ALA A 212 -8.90 -26.09 -14.23
CA ALA A 212 -8.55 -27.41 -14.76
C ALA A 212 -7.03 -27.65 -14.67
N ALA A 213 -6.20 -26.66 -15.07
CA ALA A 213 -4.74 -26.77 -15.02
C ALA A 213 -4.22 -26.88 -13.59
N SER A 214 -4.77 -26.10 -12.66
CA SER A 214 -4.46 -26.14 -11.24
C SER A 214 -4.76 -27.49 -10.62
N ALA A 215 -5.93 -28.08 -10.93
CA ALA A 215 -6.32 -29.40 -10.47
C ALA A 215 -5.38 -30.50 -11.01
N ALA A 216 -5.01 -30.42 -12.29
CA ALA A 216 -4.09 -31.36 -12.93
C ALA A 216 -2.67 -31.29 -12.33
N ALA A 217 -2.22 -30.08 -11.99
CA ALA A 217 -0.91 -29.86 -11.37
C ALA A 217 -0.89 -30.10 -9.84
N GLY A 218 -2.07 -30.27 -9.19
CA GLY A 218 -2.19 -30.39 -7.74
C GLY A 218 -1.73 -29.15 -6.97
N THR A 219 -1.96 -27.96 -7.54
CA THR A 219 -1.49 -26.69 -6.99
C THR A 219 -2.66 -25.73 -6.73
N GLU A 220 -2.46 -24.74 -5.89
CA GLU A 220 -3.35 -23.58 -5.74
C GLU A 220 -2.75 -22.38 -6.45
N VAL A 221 -3.53 -21.75 -7.34
CA VAL A 221 -3.06 -20.62 -8.15
C VAL A 221 -3.52 -19.30 -7.52
N LYS A 222 -2.57 -18.40 -7.38
CA LYS A 222 -2.81 -17.00 -6.97
C LYS A 222 -2.45 -16.06 -8.10
N THR A 223 -3.27 -15.07 -8.33
CA THR A 223 -2.90 -13.94 -9.20
C THR A 223 -1.69 -13.21 -8.62
N LYS A 224 -1.01 -12.44 -9.46
CA LYS A 224 0.12 -11.60 -9.01
C LYS A 224 -0.25 -10.70 -7.83
N ALA A 225 -1.45 -10.12 -7.83
CA ALA A 225 -1.92 -9.27 -6.74
C ALA A 225 -2.15 -10.05 -5.43
N GLU A 226 -2.79 -11.22 -5.51
CA GLU A 226 -3.02 -12.09 -4.35
C GLU A 226 -1.72 -12.70 -3.80
N SER A 227 -0.67 -12.83 -4.62
CA SER A 227 0.62 -13.35 -4.16
C SER A 227 1.34 -12.43 -3.18
N TYR A 228 0.97 -11.14 -3.14
CA TYR A 228 1.53 -10.20 -2.18
C TYR A 228 1.06 -10.45 -0.76
N ASP A 229 -0.12 -11.07 -0.58
CA ASP A 229 -0.67 -11.42 0.74
C ASP A 229 0.26 -12.40 1.50
N GLY A 230 1.07 -13.15 0.79
CA GLY A 230 2.08 -14.04 1.36
C GLY A 230 3.38 -13.33 1.80
N SER A 231 3.55 -12.05 1.48
CA SER A 231 4.72 -11.30 1.94
C SER A 231 4.64 -11.09 3.46
N PRO A 232 5.73 -11.32 4.20
CA PRO A 232 5.75 -11.08 5.64
C PRO A 232 5.32 -9.67 6.01
N GLY A 233 4.41 -9.56 6.97
CA GLY A 233 3.90 -8.26 7.42
C GLY A 233 2.78 -7.66 6.58
N PHE A 234 2.70 -7.92 5.28
CA PHE A 234 1.81 -7.24 4.32
C PHE A 234 0.36 -7.16 4.77
N THR A 235 -0.25 -8.30 5.13
CA THR A 235 -1.66 -8.35 5.54
C THR A 235 -1.91 -7.58 6.84
N ALA A 236 -1.02 -7.72 7.83
CA ALA A 236 -1.14 -7.02 9.11
C ALA A 236 -0.93 -5.51 8.96
N GLU A 237 0.04 -5.09 8.17
CA GLU A 237 0.32 -3.69 7.86
C GLU A 237 -0.84 -3.04 7.12
N THR A 238 -1.33 -3.69 6.06
CA THR A 238 -2.47 -3.20 5.27
C THR A 238 -3.73 -3.07 6.12
N ALA A 239 -4.02 -4.07 6.97
CA ALA A 239 -5.16 -4.03 7.89
C ALA A 239 -5.01 -2.89 8.91
N THR A 240 -3.84 -2.74 9.51
CA THR A 240 -3.55 -1.67 10.49
C THR A 240 -3.70 -0.28 9.86
N MET A 241 -3.12 -0.05 8.67
CA MET A 241 -3.22 1.22 7.97
C MET A 241 -4.67 1.54 7.55
N THR A 242 -5.42 0.53 7.12
CA THR A 242 -6.85 0.67 6.79
C THR A 242 -7.66 1.07 8.02
N LEU A 243 -7.39 0.45 9.16
CA LEU A 243 -8.06 0.74 10.43
C LEU A 243 -7.76 2.17 10.90
N ILE A 244 -6.50 2.60 10.88
CA ILE A 244 -6.08 3.96 11.25
C ILE A 244 -6.75 4.98 10.32
N ARG A 245 -6.76 4.75 9.00
CA ARG A 245 -7.47 5.61 8.03
C ARG A 245 -8.97 5.68 8.34
N GLY A 246 -9.60 4.56 8.66
CA GLY A 246 -11.01 4.51 9.06
C GLY A 246 -11.29 5.39 10.29
N PHE A 247 -10.46 5.30 11.32
CA PHE A 247 -10.58 6.16 12.51
C PHE A 247 -10.41 7.65 12.19
N LEU A 248 -9.44 8.00 11.34
CA LEU A 248 -9.25 9.40 10.93
C LEU A 248 -10.47 9.96 10.19
N LEU A 249 -11.13 9.17 9.34
CA LEU A 249 -12.36 9.57 8.65
C LEU A 249 -13.51 9.79 9.65
N VAL A 250 -13.68 8.89 10.62
CA VAL A 250 -14.71 9.03 11.67
C VAL A 250 -14.44 10.27 12.52
N ILE A 251 -13.21 10.46 12.98
CA ILE A 251 -12.82 11.63 13.78
C ILE A 251 -13.07 12.92 12.99
N SER A 252 -12.69 12.95 11.71
CA SER A 252 -12.94 14.10 10.83
C SER A 252 -14.44 14.43 10.73
N ALA A 253 -15.29 13.42 10.50
CA ALA A 253 -16.73 13.60 10.43
C ALA A 253 -17.31 14.14 11.75
N LEU A 254 -16.86 13.63 12.89
CA LEU A 254 -17.28 14.08 14.22
C LEU A 254 -16.86 15.53 14.48
N ILE A 255 -15.62 15.89 14.16
CA ILE A 255 -15.12 17.26 14.34
C ILE A 255 -15.92 18.24 13.49
N VAL A 256 -16.09 17.94 12.17
CA VAL A 256 -16.89 18.78 11.27
C VAL A 256 -18.32 18.92 11.79
N GLY A 257 -18.95 17.82 12.22
CA GLY A 257 -20.30 17.80 12.76
C GLY A 257 -20.44 18.63 14.06
N ALA A 258 -19.49 18.48 14.98
CA ALA A 258 -19.46 19.24 16.24
C ALA A 258 -19.33 20.74 15.98
N PHE A 259 -18.38 21.15 15.13
CA PHE A 259 -18.19 22.57 14.77
C PHE A 259 -19.40 23.14 14.06
N PHE A 260 -20.00 22.40 13.13
CA PHE A 260 -21.19 22.87 12.44
C PHE A 260 -22.38 23.00 13.40
N THR A 261 -22.49 22.11 14.39
CA THR A 261 -23.46 22.25 15.48
C THR A 261 -23.29 23.55 16.23
N VAL A 262 -22.05 23.85 16.66
CA VAL A 262 -21.74 25.10 17.38
C VAL A 262 -22.07 26.32 16.52
N LEU A 263 -21.66 26.34 15.26
CA LEU A 263 -21.94 27.44 14.33
C LEU A 263 -23.45 27.64 14.13
N THR A 264 -24.21 26.54 14.01
CA THR A 264 -25.68 26.58 13.87
C THR A 264 -26.33 27.16 15.12
N VAL A 265 -25.91 26.73 16.33
CA VAL A 265 -26.43 27.29 17.59
C VAL A 265 -26.14 28.79 17.68
N GLN A 266 -24.93 29.23 17.33
CA GLN A 266 -24.57 30.69 17.34
C GLN A 266 -25.42 31.51 16.36
N ARG A 267 -25.96 30.92 15.30
CA ARG A 267 -26.79 31.56 14.27
C ARG A 267 -28.28 31.37 14.45
N THR A 268 -28.72 30.73 15.54
CA THR A 268 -30.14 30.38 15.78
C THR A 268 -31.06 31.61 15.63
N ARG A 269 -30.66 32.77 16.21
CA ARG A 269 -31.41 34.01 16.10
C ARG A 269 -31.53 34.53 14.66
N GLN A 270 -30.45 34.44 13.89
CA GLN A 270 -30.45 34.83 12.46
C GLN A 270 -31.32 33.89 11.62
N ILE A 271 -31.23 32.57 11.89
CA ILE A 271 -32.05 31.55 11.23
C ILE A 271 -33.53 31.79 11.52
N GLY A 272 -33.89 32.07 12.77
CA GLY A 272 -35.26 32.38 13.15
C GLY A 272 -35.80 33.64 12.47
N LEU A 273 -35.00 34.72 12.38
CA LEU A 273 -35.37 35.93 11.65
C LEU A 273 -35.61 35.65 10.17
N LEU A 274 -34.74 34.91 9.51
CA LEU A 274 -34.90 34.54 8.10
C LEU A 274 -36.15 33.67 7.87
N LYS A 275 -36.47 32.73 8.79
CA LYS A 275 -37.70 31.95 8.75
C LYS A 275 -38.95 32.85 8.93
N ALA A 276 -38.91 33.81 9.84
CA ALA A 276 -39.98 34.78 10.04
C ALA A 276 -40.21 35.64 8.79
N MET A 277 -39.16 35.95 8.02
CA MET A 277 -39.25 36.62 6.70
C MET A 277 -39.68 35.68 5.56
N GLY A 278 -39.97 34.41 5.82
CA GLY A 278 -40.47 33.48 4.79
C GLY A 278 -39.40 32.57 4.16
N ALA A 279 -38.18 32.55 4.69
CA ALA A 279 -37.17 31.63 4.16
C ALA A 279 -37.51 30.18 4.48
N SER A 280 -37.55 29.31 3.49
CA SER A 280 -37.79 27.89 3.69
C SER A 280 -36.61 27.20 4.40
N SER A 281 -36.93 26.17 5.20
CA SER A 281 -35.89 25.35 5.85
C SER A 281 -34.92 24.73 4.83
N ALA A 282 -35.43 24.33 3.66
CA ALA A 282 -34.61 23.78 2.57
C ALA A 282 -33.60 24.80 2.01
N TYR A 283 -33.98 26.07 1.90
CA TYR A 283 -33.10 27.15 1.47
C TYR A 283 -31.94 27.36 2.46
N LEU A 284 -32.27 27.44 3.76
CA LEU A 284 -31.28 27.61 4.83
C LEU A 284 -30.32 26.41 4.93
N LEU A 285 -30.85 25.20 4.75
CA LEU A 285 -30.08 23.96 4.69
C LEU A 285 -29.07 24.00 3.51
N ARG A 286 -29.54 24.31 2.32
CA ARG A 286 -28.72 24.35 1.10
C ARG A 286 -27.62 25.40 1.19
N ASP A 287 -27.90 26.55 1.81
CA ASP A 287 -26.91 27.60 2.00
C ASP A 287 -25.83 27.18 3.03
N GLY A 288 -26.25 26.62 4.18
CA GLY A 288 -25.31 26.12 5.21
C GLY A 288 -24.46 24.96 4.73
N LEU A 289 -25.03 23.99 4.01
CA LEU A 289 -24.28 22.91 3.37
C LEU A 289 -23.28 23.44 2.36
N GLY A 290 -23.70 24.39 1.52
CA GLY A 290 -22.81 25.01 0.53
C GLY A 290 -21.57 25.66 1.19
N GLN A 291 -21.78 26.40 2.29
CA GLN A 291 -20.69 27.01 3.04
C GLN A 291 -19.71 25.95 3.58
N MET A 292 -20.25 24.89 4.21
CA MET A 292 -19.41 23.80 4.77
C MET A 292 -18.69 23.01 3.69
N THR A 293 -19.36 22.69 2.59
CA THR A 293 -18.73 22.01 1.46
C THR A 293 -17.52 22.80 0.94
N VAL A 294 -17.65 24.13 0.78
CA VAL A 294 -16.53 24.98 0.35
C VAL A 294 -15.38 24.92 1.36
N VAL A 295 -15.67 25.02 2.65
CA VAL A 295 -14.63 24.97 3.71
C VAL A 295 -13.94 23.60 3.71
N VAL A 296 -14.72 22.49 3.73
CA VAL A 296 -14.16 21.12 3.75
C VAL A 296 -13.33 20.86 2.49
N VAL A 297 -13.83 21.21 1.30
CA VAL A 297 -13.09 20.99 0.04
C VAL A 297 -11.82 21.82 0.01
N ALA A 298 -11.90 23.13 0.29
CA ALA A 298 -10.72 24.00 0.25
C ALA A 298 -9.66 23.57 1.27
N SER A 299 -10.09 23.22 2.49
CA SER A 299 -9.18 22.75 3.54
C SER A 299 -8.57 21.38 3.23
N THR A 300 -9.36 20.46 2.66
CA THR A 300 -8.84 19.15 2.23
C THR A 300 -7.82 19.30 1.12
N VAL A 301 -8.11 20.12 0.10
CA VAL A 301 -7.15 20.38 -0.99
C VAL A 301 -5.85 21.00 -0.47
N ALA A 302 -5.95 22.01 0.40
CA ALA A 302 -4.78 22.65 1.01
C ALA A 302 -3.97 21.65 1.85
N GLY A 303 -4.64 20.88 2.71
CA GLY A 303 -3.98 19.86 3.53
C GLY A 303 -3.34 18.74 2.72
N THR A 304 -4.03 18.25 1.69
CA THR A 304 -3.49 17.25 0.76
C THR A 304 -2.24 17.78 0.04
N ALA A 305 -2.27 19.04 -0.41
CA ALA A 305 -1.10 19.65 -1.07
C ALA A 305 0.11 19.74 -0.12
N VAL A 306 -0.13 20.17 1.14
CA VAL A 306 0.93 20.20 2.16
C VAL A 306 1.43 18.79 2.48
N GLY A 307 0.54 17.80 2.66
CA GLY A 307 0.91 16.41 2.91
C GLY A 307 1.71 15.81 1.76
N ALA A 308 1.33 16.06 0.52
CA ALA A 308 2.08 15.64 -0.67
C ALA A 308 3.48 16.30 -0.71
N GLY A 309 3.58 17.57 -0.33
CA GLY A 309 4.86 18.27 -0.19
C GLY A 309 5.76 17.63 0.88
N ILE A 310 5.20 17.23 2.02
CA ILE A 310 5.94 16.51 3.08
C ILE A 310 6.46 15.16 2.54
N ILE A 311 5.61 14.38 1.86
CA ILE A 311 6.03 13.10 1.25
C ILE A 311 7.17 13.34 0.25
N ALA A 312 7.06 14.38 -0.59
CA ALA A 312 8.10 14.70 -1.57
C ALA A 312 9.45 15.06 -0.91
N LEU A 313 9.43 15.72 0.24
CA LEU A 313 10.63 16.05 1.02
C LEU A 313 11.25 14.82 1.70
N LEU A 314 10.41 13.86 2.13
CA LEU A 314 10.86 12.62 2.77
C LEU A 314 11.33 11.56 1.77
N LYS A 315 10.99 11.72 0.50
CA LYS A 315 11.37 10.80 -0.58
C LYS A 315 12.88 10.77 -0.75
N GLY A 316 13.46 9.58 -0.65
CA GLY A 316 14.93 9.37 -0.69
C GLY A 316 15.61 9.37 0.67
N GLY A 317 14.86 9.57 1.77
CA GLY A 317 15.33 9.30 3.13
C GLY A 317 15.13 7.84 3.55
N SER A 318 15.34 7.54 4.82
CA SER A 318 15.16 6.21 5.40
C SER A 318 13.68 5.81 5.58
N ALA A 319 12.73 6.75 5.46
CA ALA A 319 11.32 6.45 5.62
C ALA A 319 10.74 5.88 4.31
N PRO A 320 10.06 4.72 4.37
CA PRO A 320 9.41 4.12 3.19
C PRO A 320 8.13 4.89 2.86
N VAL A 321 8.26 6.00 2.17
CA VAL A 321 7.13 6.83 1.73
C VAL A 321 7.05 6.89 0.22
N GLU A 322 5.84 6.77 -0.32
CA GLU A 322 5.59 6.89 -1.75
C GLU A 322 4.36 7.75 -2.04
N LEU A 323 4.47 8.61 -3.05
CA LEU A 323 3.36 9.45 -3.51
C LEU A 323 2.62 8.74 -4.64
N VAL A 324 1.56 8.01 -4.27
CA VAL A 324 0.65 7.36 -5.21
C VAL A 324 -0.60 8.22 -5.36
N TRP A 325 -0.74 8.93 -6.49
CA TRP A 325 -1.81 9.90 -6.69
C TRP A 325 -3.22 9.32 -6.58
N SER A 326 -3.43 8.05 -6.95
CA SER A 326 -4.71 7.37 -6.79
C SER A 326 -5.09 7.20 -5.32
N SER A 327 -4.15 6.80 -4.47
CA SER A 327 -4.36 6.67 -3.01
C SER A 327 -4.62 8.02 -2.36
N VAL A 328 -3.88 9.04 -2.75
CA VAL A 328 -4.05 10.42 -2.26
C VAL A 328 -5.42 10.96 -2.65
N ALA A 329 -5.81 10.81 -3.92
CA ALA A 329 -7.12 11.27 -4.41
C ALA A 329 -8.28 10.53 -3.72
N THR A 330 -8.17 9.22 -3.53
CA THR A 330 -9.16 8.42 -2.81
C THR A 330 -9.29 8.86 -1.36
N SER A 331 -8.17 9.07 -0.66
CA SER A 331 -8.17 9.56 0.72
C SER A 331 -8.80 10.95 0.84
N ALA A 332 -8.47 11.87 -0.07
CA ALA A 332 -9.05 13.20 -0.11
C ALA A 332 -10.56 13.17 -0.41
N ALA A 333 -11.00 12.34 -1.36
CA ALA A 333 -12.41 12.17 -1.69
C ALA A 333 -13.21 11.61 -0.50
N LEU A 334 -12.69 10.58 0.18
CA LEU A 334 -13.32 10.00 1.37
C LEU A 334 -13.41 11.04 2.49
N LEU A 335 -12.37 11.84 2.70
CA LEU A 335 -12.38 12.90 3.72
C LEU A 335 -13.43 13.98 3.40
N ILE A 336 -13.57 14.38 2.14
CA ILE A 336 -14.61 15.33 1.71
C ILE A 336 -16.00 14.73 1.94
N ILE A 337 -16.23 13.50 1.51
CA ILE A 337 -17.53 12.82 1.66
C ILE A 337 -17.90 12.70 3.15
N THR A 338 -17.00 12.20 3.99
CA THR A 338 -17.25 12.03 5.42
C THR A 338 -17.41 13.37 6.14
N GLY A 339 -16.66 14.41 5.74
CA GLY A 339 -16.83 15.77 6.25
C GLY A 339 -18.20 16.35 5.89
N ILE A 340 -18.68 16.15 4.67
CA ILE A 340 -20.02 16.57 4.25
C ILE A 340 -21.09 15.79 5.05
N ILE A 341 -20.95 14.46 5.19
CA ILE A 341 -21.87 13.64 6.00
C ILE A 341 -21.89 14.13 7.45
N GLY A 342 -20.71 14.40 8.05
CA GLY A 342 -20.63 14.96 9.41
C GLY A 342 -21.37 16.30 9.55
N SER A 343 -21.34 17.13 8.51
CA SER A 343 -22.07 18.40 8.50
C SER A 343 -23.60 18.25 8.44
N LEU A 344 -24.13 17.06 8.11
CA LEU A 344 -25.59 16.79 8.12
C LEU A 344 -26.17 16.59 9.54
N VAL A 345 -25.34 16.23 10.52
CA VAL A 345 -25.78 15.94 11.89
C VAL A 345 -26.56 17.10 12.53
N PRO A 346 -26.13 18.36 12.43
CA PRO A 346 -26.84 19.49 13.05
C PRO A 346 -28.12 19.91 12.32
N PHE A 347 -28.44 19.37 11.16
CA PHE A 347 -29.62 19.81 10.38
C PHE A 347 -30.96 19.58 11.07
N ARG A 348 -31.08 18.54 11.86
CA ARG A 348 -32.28 18.35 12.69
C ARG A 348 -32.57 19.56 13.57
N ARG A 349 -31.53 20.25 14.08
CA ARG A 349 -31.71 21.45 14.90
C ARG A 349 -32.16 22.67 14.08
N ILE A 350 -31.69 22.82 12.84
CA ILE A 350 -32.12 23.93 11.96
C ILE A 350 -33.60 23.80 11.60
N THR A 351 -34.11 22.60 11.38
CA THR A 351 -35.51 22.37 11.04
C THR A 351 -36.46 22.59 12.22
N THR A 352 -35.99 22.37 13.45
CA THR A 352 -36.78 22.47 14.68
C THR A 352 -36.78 23.87 15.33
N VAL A 353 -36.01 24.83 14.82
CA VAL A 353 -36.01 26.22 15.32
C VAL A 353 -37.37 26.87 15.01
N GLU A 354 -38.13 27.16 16.09
CA GLU A 354 -39.38 27.92 16.00
C GLU A 354 -39.06 29.42 15.90
N PRO A 355 -39.74 30.17 14.99
CA PRO A 355 -39.55 31.60 14.82
C PRO A 355 -39.82 32.42 16.11
N ALA A 356 -40.76 31.96 16.93
CA ALA A 356 -41.17 32.62 18.17
C ALA A 356 -40.05 32.65 19.21
N ILE A 357 -39.28 31.57 19.35
CA ILE A 357 -38.12 31.48 20.28
C ILE A 357 -37.00 32.43 19.87
N ALA A 358 -36.83 32.65 18.56
CA ALA A 358 -35.78 33.48 18.01
C ALA A 358 -36.07 35.00 18.17
N LEU A 359 -37.31 35.38 18.37
CA LEU A 359 -37.73 36.79 18.55
C LEU A 359 -37.73 37.25 20.00
N GLY A 360 -37.36 36.39 20.96
CA GLY A 360 -37.16 36.80 22.34
C GLY A 360 -38.44 37.11 23.09
N VAL A 361 -39.53 36.42 22.80
CA VAL A 361 -40.69 36.40 23.66
C VAL A 361 -40.39 35.47 24.82
N GLU A 362 -39.71 36.00 25.84
CA GLU A 362 -39.63 35.38 27.15
C GLU A 362 -41.04 35.35 27.72
N SER A 363 -41.61 34.15 27.87
CA SER A 363 -42.79 33.91 28.68
C SER A 363 -42.37 33.57 30.10
#